data_3617d6c958636cf26dcedc694316cc2c
#
_entry.id   3617d6c958636cf26dcedc694316cc2c
#
_cell.length_a   1.000
_cell.length_b   1.000
_cell.length_c   1.000
_cell.angle_alpha   90.00
_cell.angle_beta   90.00
_cell.angle_gamma   90.00
#
_symmetry.space_group_name_H-M   'P 1'
#
loop_
_entity.id
_entity.type
_entity.pdbx_description
1 polymer ?
#
loop_
_entity_poly.entity_id
_entity_poly.type
_entity_poly.pdbx_seq_one_letter_code
_entity_poly.pdbx_strand_id
1 'polypeptide(L)'
;MDKEIAKIIEGRTKLFVPKESITEKVPPKEPAFFNPKANLSRDLSVIAYSAFWKDFEFPKIFFDGLTGLGARALRVANEIEGVEKVIANDVNPDALELAQKSAEINNLKNFEISENETCRFLSSHSKKDFRGSI
;
A
#
# COMPACT_ATOMS: atom_id res chain seq x y z
N MET A 1 -18.60 8.71 -1.09
CA MET A 1 -18.52 7.42 -0.37
C MET A 1 -19.20 7.58 0.98
N ASP A 2 -20.29 6.86 1.18
CA ASP A 2 -21.17 7.06 2.34
C ASP A 2 -20.88 6.13 3.53
N LYS A 3 -19.92 5.23 3.37
CA LYS A 3 -19.56 4.28 4.43
C LYS A 3 -18.68 4.94 5.49
N GLU A 4 -18.87 4.54 6.74
CA GLU A 4 -18.00 4.99 7.81
C GLU A 4 -16.57 4.48 7.61
N ILE A 5 -15.65 5.37 7.89
CA ILE A 5 -14.22 5.07 7.78
C ILE A 5 -13.61 5.12 9.17
N ALA A 6 -12.82 4.13 9.50
CA ALA A 6 -12.10 4.05 10.77
C ALA A 6 -10.60 4.27 10.52
N LYS A 7 -9.93 4.84 11.52
CA LYS A 7 -8.48 4.95 11.51
C LYS A 7 -7.92 3.91 12.45
N ILE A 8 -7.02 3.08 11.95
CA ILE A 8 -6.34 2.05 12.74
C ILE A 8 -4.84 2.22 12.63
N ILE A 9 -4.11 1.52 13.48
CA ILE A 9 -2.65 1.47 13.42
C ILE A 9 -2.25 0.01 13.21
N GLU A 10 -1.48 -0.24 12.17
CA GLU A 10 -0.90 -1.54 11.92
C GLU A 10 0.62 -1.37 11.80
N GLY A 11 1.37 -2.11 12.64
CA GLY A 11 2.79 -1.81 12.78
C GLY A 11 2.95 -0.39 13.32
N ARG A 12 3.66 0.45 12.58
CA ARG A 12 3.82 1.89 12.91
C ARG A 12 3.05 2.79 11.95
N THR A 13 2.13 2.22 11.18
CA THR A 13 1.47 2.92 10.09
C THR A 13 0.00 3.13 10.39
N LYS A 14 -0.46 4.36 10.23
CA LYS A 14 -1.87 4.71 10.36
C LYS A 14 -2.58 4.42 9.04
N LEU A 15 -3.72 3.76 9.13
CA LEU A 15 -4.49 3.37 7.94
C LEU A 15 -5.94 3.81 8.11
N PHE A 16 -6.51 4.36 7.04
CA PHE A 16 -7.95 4.57 6.94
C PHE A 16 -8.57 3.37 6.26
N VAL A 17 -9.49 2.71 6.95
CA VAL A 17 -10.15 1.50 6.46
C VAL A 17 -11.65 1.64 6.63
N PRO A 18 -12.46 0.93 5.82
CA PRO A 18 -13.89 0.89 6.09
C PRO A 18 -14.13 0.29 7.46
N LYS A 19 -14.98 0.93 8.26
CA LYS A 19 -15.25 0.46 9.62
C LYS A 19 -15.76 -0.97 9.64
N GLU A 20 -16.58 -1.36 8.66
CA GLU A 20 -17.09 -2.72 8.55
C GLU A 20 -15.99 -3.76 8.39
N SER A 21 -14.82 -3.37 7.86
CA SER A 21 -13.70 -4.29 7.70
C SER A 21 -13.16 -4.80 9.03
N ILE A 22 -13.32 -4.03 10.10
CA ILE A 22 -12.83 -4.40 11.43
C ILE A 22 -13.94 -4.85 12.38
N THR A 23 -15.21 -4.62 12.01
CA THR A 23 -16.36 -5.02 12.85
C THR A 23 -17.05 -6.29 12.36
N GLU A 24 -16.98 -6.57 11.05
CA GLU A 24 -17.65 -7.74 10.49
C GLU A 24 -16.71 -8.95 10.48
N LYS A 25 -17.31 -10.14 10.62
CA LYS A 25 -16.56 -11.39 10.61
C LYS A 25 -15.89 -11.64 9.26
N VAL A 26 -16.61 -11.31 8.17
CA VAL A 26 -16.07 -11.37 6.81
C VAL A 26 -16.02 -9.93 6.28
N PRO A 27 -14.81 -9.40 6.00
CA PRO A 27 -14.70 -8.03 5.52
C PRO A 27 -15.44 -7.82 4.19
N PRO A 28 -16.20 -6.72 4.06
CA PRO A 28 -16.86 -6.43 2.81
C PRO A 28 -15.86 -6.02 1.72
N LYS A 29 -16.24 -6.23 0.46
CA LYS A 29 -15.40 -5.83 -0.67
C LYS A 29 -15.54 -4.34 -1.00
N GLU A 30 -16.67 -3.76 -0.67
CA GLU A 30 -16.95 -2.35 -0.97
C GLU A 30 -16.95 -1.51 0.31
N PRO A 31 -16.48 -0.26 0.29
CA PRO A 31 -15.91 0.46 -0.87
C PRO A 31 -14.50 0.01 -1.21
N ALA A 32 -13.82 -0.66 -0.30
CA ALA A 32 -12.48 -1.22 -0.53
C ALA A 32 -12.30 -2.41 0.41
N PHE A 33 -11.62 -3.43 -0.07
CA PHE A 33 -11.37 -4.62 0.75
C PHE A 33 -10.18 -4.42 1.67
N PHE A 34 -10.34 -4.74 2.94
CA PHE A 34 -9.25 -4.80 3.90
C PHE A 34 -9.50 -5.96 4.86
N ASN A 35 -8.54 -6.85 5.00
CA ASN A 35 -8.63 -7.98 5.93
C ASN A 35 -7.65 -7.78 7.09
N PRO A 36 -8.14 -7.40 8.27
CA PRO A 36 -7.26 -7.20 9.43
C PRO A 36 -6.52 -8.47 9.85
N LYS A 37 -7.09 -9.65 9.54
CA LYS A 37 -6.46 -10.93 9.87
C LYS A 37 -5.23 -11.23 9.01
N ALA A 38 -5.00 -10.48 7.93
CA ALA A 38 -3.82 -10.63 7.08
C ALA A 38 -2.64 -9.79 7.58
N ASN A 39 -2.71 -9.23 8.79
CA ASN A 39 -1.65 -8.37 9.31
C ASN A 39 -0.30 -9.10 9.41
N LEU A 40 -0.30 -10.39 9.76
CA LEU A 40 0.94 -11.17 9.83
C LEU A 40 1.62 -11.25 8.45
N SER A 41 0.83 -11.46 7.39
CA SER A 41 1.36 -11.47 6.03
C SER A 41 2.02 -10.13 5.69
N ARG A 42 1.41 -9.03 6.07
CA ARG A 42 1.96 -7.70 5.85
C ARG A 42 3.20 -7.44 6.70
N ASP A 43 3.21 -7.91 7.96
CA ASP A 43 4.38 -7.84 8.83
C ASP A 43 5.56 -8.57 8.19
N LEU A 44 5.33 -9.79 7.69
CA LEU A 44 6.37 -10.59 7.04
C LEU A 44 6.88 -9.92 5.76
N SER A 45 5.99 -9.25 5.01
CA SER A 45 6.39 -8.50 3.83
C SER A 45 7.36 -7.37 4.18
N VAL A 46 7.06 -6.61 5.23
CA VAL A 46 7.92 -5.50 5.68
C VAL A 46 9.31 -6.03 6.05
N ILE A 47 9.35 -7.12 6.81
CA ILE A 47 10.61 -7.75 7.22
C ILE A 47 11.38 -8.24 6.01
N ALA A 48 10.72 -8.94 5.08
CA ALA A 48 11.36 -9.52 3.91
C ALA A 48 11.94 -8.44 2.99
N TYR A 49 11.18 -7.39 2.70
CA TYR A 49 11.68 -6.30 1.86
C TYR A 49 12.79 -5.52 2.54
N SER A 50 12.69 -5.30 3.85
CA SER A 50 13.74 -4.64 4.60
C SER A 50 15.05 -5.42 4.51
N ALA A 51 14.99 -6.74 4.68
CA ALA A 51 16.16 -7.61 4.55
C ALA A 51 16.71 -7.63 3.12
N PHE A 52 15.81 -7.73 2.13
CA PHE A 52 16.18 -7.74 0.71
C PHE A 52 16.94 -6.48 0.31
N TRP A 53 16.49 -5.32 0.78
CA TRP A 53 17.06 -4.04 0.40
C TRP A 53 18.25 -3.60 1.27
N LYS A 54 18.61 -4.34 2.29
CA LYS A 54 19.61 -3.92 3.28
C LYS A 54 20.92 -3.43 2.66
N ASP A 55 21.45 -4.16 1.69
CA ASP A 55 22.70 -3.81 1.03
C ASP A 55 22.50 -3.45 -0.44
N PHE A 56 21.30 -2.98 -0.76
CA PHE A 56 20.93 -2.69 -2.14
C PHE A 56 21.56 -1.38 -2.61
N GLU A 57 22.27 -1.43 -3.73
CA GLU A 57 22.97 -0.25 -4.27
C GLU A 57 22.10 0.63 -5.16
N PHE A 58 21.00 0.09 -5.67
CA PHE A 58 20.08 0.82 -6.51
C PHE A 58 19.02 1.53 -5.67
N PRO A 59 18.32 2.55 -6.24
CA PRO A 59 17.18 3.17 -5.55
C PRO A 59 16.15 2.13 -5.15
N LYS A 60 15.65 2.23 -3.91
CA LYS A 60 14.66 1.30 -3.39
C LYS A 60 13.28 1.78 -3.83
N ILE A 61 12.77 1.17 -4.89
CA ILE A 61 11.47 1.51 -5.47
C ILE A 61 10.56 0.30 -5.35
N PHE A 62 9.37 0.51 -4.81
CA PHE A 62 8.38 -0.53 -4.62
C PHE A 62 7.13 -0.23 -5.45
N PHE A 63 6.66 -1.21 -6.20
CA PHE A 63 5.43 -1.10 -6.96
C PHE A 63 4.43 -2.15 -6.47
N ASP A 64 3.25 -1.69 -6.06
CA ASP A 64 2.15 -2.56 -5.67
C ASP A 64 1.03 -2.43 -6.71
N GLY A 65 0.90 -3.41 -7.58
CA GLY A 65 -0.01 -3.37 -8.72
C GLY A 65 -1.48 -3.54 -8.37
N LEU A 66 -1.78 -4.12 -7.23
CA LEU A 66 -3.13 -4.37 -6.74
C LEU A 66 -3.20 -3.95 -5.28
N THR A 67 -3.03 -2.64 -5.07
CA THR A 67 -2.77 -2.13 -3.73
C THR A 67 -4.01 -2.09 -2.82
N GLY A 68 -5.20 -2.08 -3.39
CA GLY A 68 -6.41 -1.86 -2.62
C GLY A 68 -6.35 -0.50 -1.93
N LEU A 69 -6.61 -0.47 -0.63
CA LEU A 69 -6.49 0.77 0.14
C LEU A 69 -5.04 1.04 0.61
N GLY A 70 -4.10 0.26 0.11
CA GLY A 70 -2.68 0.56 0.24
C GLY A 70 -2.00 0.06 1.50
N ALA A 71 -2.60 -0.83 2.25
CA ALA A 71 -2.04 -1.24 3.55
C ALA A 71 -0.58 -1.71 3.45
N ARG A 72 -0.28 -2.62 2.53
CA ARG A 72 1.10 -3.12 2.36
C ARG A 72 2.03 -2.03 1.85
N ALA A 73 1.59 -1.31 0.81
CA ALA A 73 2.40 -0.25 0.19
C ALA A 73 2.70 0.87 1.19
N LEU A 74 1.71 1.28 1.97
CA LEU A 74 1.88 2.32 2.99
C LEU A 74 2.88 1.89 4.07
N ARG A 75 2.80 0.64 4.50
CA ARG A 75 3.72 0.11 5.50
C ARG A 75 5.15 0.05 4.96
N VAL A 76 5.32 -0.35 3.72
CA VAL A 76 6.65 -0.33 3.07
C VAL A 76 7.20 1.08 3.05
N ALA A 77 6.39 2.04 2.62
CA ALA A 77 6.83 3.44 2.53
C ALA A 77 7.16 4.04 3.90
N ASN A 78 6.43 3.66 4.93
CA ASN A 78 6.53 4.27 6.26
C ASN A 78 7.49 3.55 7.20
N GLU A 79 7.61 2.22 7.07
CA GLU A 79 8.34 1.42 8.06
C GLU A 79 9.72 0.95 7.61
N ILE A 80 10.00 0.98 6.31
CA ILE A 80 11.31 0.58 5.79
C ILE A 80 12.13 1.82 5.50
N GLU A 81 13.29 1.91 6.18
CA GLU A 81 14.17 3.04 6.01
C GLU A 81 14.82 3.05 4.62
N GLY A 82 14.92 4.23 4.03
CA GLY A 82 15.62 4.42 2.77
C GLY A 82 14.81 4.10 1.52
N VAL A 83 13.51 3.82 1.65
CA VAL A 83 12.66 3.60 0.47
C VAL A 83 12.48 4.94 -0.25
N GLU A 84 12.92 4.98 -1.50
CA GLU A 84 12.90 6.21 -2.28
C GLU A 84 11.52 6.52 -2.84
N LYS A 85 10.82 5.49 -3.32
CA LYS A 85 9.51 5.68 -3.93
C LYS A 85 8.66 4.43 -3.81
N VAL A 86 7.39 4.63 -3.51
CA VAL A 86 6.37 3.57 -3.51
C VAL A 86 5.26 4.01 -4.45
N ILE A 87 4.93 3.16 -5.41
CA ILE A 87 3.82 3.40 -6.33
C ILE A 87 2.72 2.39 -6.01
N ALA A 88 1.58 2.90 -5.57
CA ALA A 88 0.43 2.09 -5.19
C ALA A 88 -0.64 2.22 -6.27
N ASN A 89 -0.88 1.14 -7.00
CA ASN A 89 -1.78 1.13 -8.14
C ASN A 89 -3.01 0.26 -7.87
N ASP A 90 -4.16 0.74 -8.30
CA ASP A 90 -5.40 -0.03 -8.30
C ASP A 90 -6.36 0.57 -9.31
N VAL A 91 -7.38 -0.17 -9.68
CA VAL A 91 -8.46 0.33 -10.56
C VAL A 91 -9.61 0.94 -9.76
N ASN A 92 -9.66 0.71 -8.45
CA ASN A 92 -10.74 1.17 -7.59
C ASN A 92 -10.42 2.56 -7.02
N PRO A 93 -11.09 3.63 -7.51
CA PRO A 93 -10.81 4.98 -7.03
C PRO A 93 -11.15 5.20 -5.55
N ASP A 94 -12.12 4.50 -5.00
CA ASP A 94 -12.47 4.61 -3.58
C ASP A 94 -11.36 4.06 -2.70
N ALA A 95 -10.75 2.95 -3.11
CA ALA A 95 -9.63 2.38 -2.40
C ALA A 95 -8.42 3.33 -2.44
N LEU A 96 -8.14 3.91 -3.60
CA LEU A 96 -7.03 4.85 -3.76
C LEU A 96 -7.25 6.14 -2.96
N GLU A 97 -8.48 6.58 -2.81
CA GLU A 97 -8.78 7.73 -1.95
C GLU A 97 -8.36 7.45 -0.50
N LEU A 98 -8.68 6.25 0.00
CA LEU A 98 -8.27 5.86 1.35
C LEU A 98 -6.75 5.73 1.46
N ALA A 99 -6.11 5.19 0.42
CA ALA A 99 -4.65 5.10 0.38
C ALA A 99 -4.00 6.47 0.43
N GLN A 100 -4.51 7.43 -0.33
CA GLN A 100 -3.98 8.79 -0.34
C GLN A 100 -4.16 9.49 1.00
N LYS A 101 -5.33 9.35 1.61
CA LYS A 101 -5.58 9.91 2.94
C LYS A 101 -4.65 9.31 3.99
N SER A 102 -4.41 8.01 3.89
CA SER A 102 -3.48 7.33 4.81
C SER A 102 -2.05 7.80 4.61
N ALA A 103 -1.63 8.02 3.36
CA ALA A 103 -0.31 8.56 3.07
C ALA A 103 -0.14 9.95 3.69
N GLU A 104 -1.16 10.79 3.58
CA GLU A 104 -1.14 12.14 4.13
C GLU A 104 -1.03 12.15 5.65
N ILE A 105 -1.80 11.30 6.34
CA ILE A 105 -1.75 11.28 7.81
C ILE A 105 -0.43 10.72 8.35
N ASN A 106 0.27 9.90 7.56
CA ASN A 106 1.61 9.42 7.91
C ASN A 106 2.72 10.37 7.44
N ASN A 107 2.37 11.49 6.83
CA ASN A 107 3.30 12.49 6.31
C ASN A 107 4.31 11.91 5.30
N LEU A 108 3.86 10.97 4.47
CA LEU A 108 4.72 10.32 3.50
C LEU A 108 5.01 11.24 2.31
N LYS A 109 6.28 11.33 1.94
CA LYS A 109 6.73 12.10 0.77
C LYS A 109 7.10 11.20 -0.41
N ASN A 110 7.22 9.90 -0.15
CA ASN A 110 7.68 8.90 -1.12
C ASN A 110 6.57 8.00 -1.64
N PHE A 111 5.30 8.39 -1.45
CA PHE A 111 4.14 7.56 -1.81
C PHE A 111 3.36 8.23 -2.94
N GLU A 112 3.05 7.44 -3.96
CA GLU A 112 2.33 7.93 -5.14
C GLU A 112 1.24 6.93 -5.51
N ILE A 113 0.03 7.40 -5.78
CA ILE A 113 -1.05 6.54 -6.25
C ILE A 113 -1.13 6.56 -7.76
N SER A 114 -1.64 5.46 -8.33
CA SER A 114 -1.86 5.30 -9.75
C SER A 114 -3.17 4.55 -9.95
N GLU A 115 -4.00 5.02 -10.86
CA GLU A 115 -5.31 4.41 -11.13
C GLU A 115 -5.31 3.81 -12.53
N ASN A 116 -4.73 2.60 -12.64
CA ASN A 116 -4.61 1.91 -13.92
C ASN A 116 -4.84 0.41 -13.74
N GLU A 117 -5.27 -0.23 -14.80
CA GLU A 117 -5.24 -1.68 -14.86
C GLU A 117 -3.77 -2.12 -14.84
N THR A 118 -3.43 -3.09 -13.99
CA THR A 118 -2.04 -3.48 -13.74
C THR A 118 -1.26 -3.82 -15.01
N CYS A 119 -1.85 -4.61 -15.90
CA CYS A 119 -1.18 -4.97 -17.15
C CYS A 119 -0.90 -3.75 -18.02
N ARG A 120 -1.84 -2.83 -18.08
CA ARG A 120 -1.69 -1.58 -18.85
C ARG A 120 -0.61 -0.69 -18.24
N PHE A 121 -0.57 -0.58 -16.92
CA PHE A 121 0.46 0.17 -16.22
C PHE A 121 1.85 -0.36 -16.55
N LEU A 122 2.04 -1.67 -16.42
CA LEU A 122 3.34 -2.30 -16.67
C LEU A 122 3.80 -2.13 -18.11
N SER A 123 2.89 -2.18 -19.08
CA SER A 123 3.23 -2.00 -20.49
C SER A 123 3.63 -0.56 -20.84
N SER A 124 3.23 0.42 -20.03
CA SER A 124 3.54 1.83 -20.26
C SER A 124 4.83 2.30 -19.59
N HIS A 125 5.48 1.43 -18.81
CA HIS A 125 6.69 1.77 -18.07
C HIS A 125 7.86 0.87 -18.48
N SER A 126 9.07 1.43 -18.48
CA SER A 126 10.28 0.66 -18.78
C SER A 126 10.69 -0.15 -17.55
N LYS A 127 11.52 -1.19 -17.78
CA LYS A 127 12.06 -1.98 -16.67
C LYS A 127 12.87 -1.16 -15.67
N LYS A 128 13.45 -0.04 -16.14
CA LYS A 128 14.26 0.83 -15.28
C LYS A 128 13.44 1.47 -14.16
N ASP A 129 12.15 1.69 -14.39
CA ASP A 129 11.28 2.35 -13.42
C ASP A 129 10.95 1.45 -12.23
N PHE A 130 11.21 0.15 -12.36
CA PHE A 130 10.82 -0.84 -11.36
C PHE A 130 11.98 -1.57 -10.70
N ARG A 131 13.16 -0.98 -10.70
CA ARG A 131 14.31 -1.57 -10.02
C ARG A 131 14.01 -1.70 -8.53
N GLY A 132 14.23 -2.90 -7.99
CA GLY A 132 13.93 -3.18 -6.60
C GLY A 132 12.46 -3.45 -6.31
N SER A 133 11.61 -3.43 -7.33
CA SER A 133 10.19 -3.76 -7.21
C SER A 133 9.95 -5.26 -7.39
N ILE A 134 8.86 -5.72 -6.87
CA ILE A 134 8.46 -7.11 -6.98
C ILE A 134 7.11 -7.19 -7.64
#